data_8ddb68720f4cd7ee3bfb3153c3e1461d
#
_entry.id   8ddb68720f4cd7ee3bfb3153c3e1461d
#
_cell.length_a   1.000
_cell.length_b   1.000
_cell.length_c   1.000
_cell.angle_alpha   90.00
_cell.angle_beta   90.00
_cell.angle_gamma   90.00
#
_symmetry.space_group_name_H-M   'P 1'
#
loop_
_entity.id
_entity.type
_entity.pdbx_description
1 polymer ?
#
loop_
_entity_poly.entity_id
_entity_poly.type
_entity_poly.pdbx_seq_one_letter_code
_entity_poly.pdbx_strand_id
1 'polypeptide(L)'
;SSAEKRKYEGELTTDEIKTAFKQIATDMNAAKILINVTGGEPLVRQDLCEVMEYATNELGFHWGMTTNGILLNEKNIEKLKKANMETISISIDGLEETHDTFRGVPGSYKIITNNIKKLKEANFVKYIQVTTVFHKDNINQLNELYNVMIELGIDSWRLVSMDPIGRANENNNLLLDGKELRQLLDFIKSKKNDKRLELTYGCPSFLGLDYEKEVRKYYFYCRTGINIASILYDGDLFVCPNVPRIERFIQGNIRKDNFKYVWDNKYKEFRNKNRTKCEECSKCEQWEYCLGGSFHTWNFTDNEQNKCVYKMINE
;
A
#
# COMPACT_ATOMS: atom_id res chain seq x y z
N SER A 1 -8.93 -7.56 -2.86
CA SER A 1 -7.77 -8.31 -3.33
C SER A 1 -8.22 -9.46 -4.18
N SER A 2 -7.69 -9.58 -5.34
CA SER A 2 -7.86 -10.71 -6.24
C SER A 2 -7.02 -11.89 -5.74
N ALA A 3 -7.34 -12.46 -4.59
CA ALA A 3 -6.81 -13.75 -4.18
C ALA A 3 -7.50 -14.86 -4.99
N GLU A 4 -7.40 -14.80 -6.30
CA GLU A 4 -7.60 -15.96 -7.11
C GLU A 4 -6.44 -16.91 -6.82
N LYS A 5 -6.76 -18.17 -6.48
CA LYS A 5 -5.80 -19.28 -6.38
C LYS A 5 -5.25 -19.64 -7.77
N ARG A 6 -4.70 -18.69 -8.50
CA ARG A 6 -3.97 -18.98 -9.73
C ARG A 6 -2.54 -19.30 -9.32
N LYS A 7 -2.07 -20.50 -9.65
CA LYS A 7 -0.64 -20.68 -9.93
C LYS A 7 -0.38 -19.80 -11.14
N TYR A 8 0.29 -18.69 -10.91
CA TYR A 8 0.73 -17.83 -11.99
C TYR A 8 1.86 -18.55 -12.71
N GLU A 9 1.63 -18.93 -13.96
CA GLU A 9 2.70 -19.43 -14.82
C GLU A 9 3.83 -18.41 -14.84
N GLY A 10 5.08 -18.87 -14.63
CA GLY A 10 6.25 -18.01 -14.62
C GLY A 10 6.55 -17.31 -13.31
N GLU A 11 5.93 -17.68 -12.18
CA GLU A 11 6.30 -17.15 -10.88
C GLU A 11 7.79 -17.38 -10.58
N LEU A 12 8.46 -16.35 -10.04
CA LEU A 12 9.87 -16.45 -9.64
C LEU A 12 10.08 -17.54 -8.59
N THR A 13 11.05 -18.39 -8.81
CA THR A 13 11.50 -19.38 -7.84
C THR A 13 12.24 -18.74 -6.67
N THR A 14 12.44 -19.50 -5.59
CA THR A 14 13.26 -19.08 -4.44
C THR A 14 14.64 -18.61 -4.88
N ASP A 15 15.32 -19.37 -5.75
CA ASP A 15 16.66 -19.06 -6.22
C ASP A 15 16.71 -17.83 -7.12
N GLU A 16 15.69 -17.64 -7.98
CA GLU A 16 15.58 -16.45 -8.81
C GLU A 16 15.39 -15.18 -7.96
N ILE A 17 14.58 -15.25 -6.89
CA ILE A 17 14.40 -14.11 -5.98
C ILE A 17 15.70 -13.82 -5.21
N LYS A 18 16.35 -14.86 -4.67
CA LYS A 18 17.66 -14.69 -3.97
C LYS A 18 18.71 -14.09 -4.91
N THR A 19 18.74 -14.53 -6.17
CA THR A 19 19.64 -13.99 -7.20
C THR A 19 19.33 -12.51 -7.48
N ALA A 20 18.06 -12.15 -7.62
CA ALA A 20 17.63 -10.78 -7.81
C ALA A 20 18.04 -9.89 -6.62
N PHE A 21 17.82 -10.32 -5.39
CA PHE A 21 18.23 -9.56 -4.20
C PHE A 21 19.76 -9.42 -4.11
N LYS A 22 20.50 -10.47 -4.43
CA LYS A 22 21.98 -10.41 -4.47
C LYS A 22 22.46 -9.40 -5.51
N GLN A 23 21.89 -9.40 -6.72
CA GLN A 23 22.19 -8.42 -7.76
C GLN A 23 21.94 -6.98 -7.25
N ILE A 24 20.76 -6.74 -6.66
CA ILE A 24 20.40 -5.41 -6.15
C ILE A 24 21.37 -4.98 -5.03
N ALA A 25 21.68 -5.87 -4.08
CA ALA A 25 22.60 -5.56 -2.98
C ALA A 25 24.04 -5.30 -3.44
N THR A 26 24.46 -5.92 -4.56
CA THR A 26 25.79 -5.68 -5.15
C THR A 26 25.88 -4.26 -5.73
N ASP A 27 24.82 -3.78 -6.37
CA ASP A 27 24.82 -2.54 -7.13
C ASP A 27 24.28 -1.33 -6.33
N MET A 28 23.59 -1.60 -5.22
CA MET A 28 22.91 -0.59 -4.41
C MET A 28 23.14 -0.84 -2.91
N ASN A 29 22.99 0.20 -2.09
CA ASN A 29 23.09 0.04 -0.63
C ASN A 29 21.81 -0.60 -0.06
N ALA A 30 21.86 -1.89 0.21
CA ALA A 30 20.73 -2.68 0.74
C ALA A 30 20.16 -2.10 2.04
N ALA A 31 21.00 -1.56 2.94
CA ALA A 31 20.58 -0.96 4.20
C ALA A 31 19.76 0.34 4.03
N LYS A 32 19.63 0.86 2.82
CA LYS A 32 18.75 1.99 2.49
C LYS A 32 17.50 1.57 1.72
N ILE A 33 17.29 0.27 1.56
CA ILE A 33 16.16 -0.28 0.81
C ILE A 33 15.23 -1.02 1.77
N LEU A 34 13.97 -0.61 1.78
CA LEU A 34 12.89 -1.34 2.44
C LEU A 34 12.14 -2.18 1.39
N ILE A 35 12.21 -3.49 1.53
CA ILE A 35 11.39 -4.41 0.74
C ILE A 35 10.01 -4.51 1.39
N ASN A 36 8.96 -4.10 0.69
CA ASN A 36 7.59 -4.30 1.14
C ASN A 36 6.94 -5.44 0.35
N VAL A 37 6.75 -6.57 0.98
CA VAL A 37 6.12 -7.73 0.34
C VAL A 37 4.60 -7.55 0.37
N THR A 38 4.01 -7.59 -0.81
CA THR A 38 2.55 -7.47 -0.99
C THR A 38 2.11 -8.37 -2.13
N GLY A 39 0.84 -8.34 -2.48
CA GLY A 39 0.30 -9.13 -3.59
C GLY A 39 -1.11 -9.57 -3.25
N GLY A 40 -1.45 -10.85 -3.47
CA GLY A 40 -2.67 -11.45 -2.92
C GLY A 40 -2.56 -11.54 -1.40
N GLU A 41 -1.97 -12.62 -0.91
CA GLU A 41 -1.62 -12.79 0.50
C GLU A 41 -0.19 -13.35 0.59
N PRO A 42 0.78 -12.58 1.11
CA PRO A 42 2.18 -13.01 1.15
C PRO A 42 2.41 -14.33 1.88
N LEU A 43 1.69 -14.57 2.98
CA LEU A 43 1.86 -15.77 3.81
C LEU A 43 1.36 -17.06 3.15
N VAL A 44 0.75 -16.99 1.98
CA VAL A 44 0.44 -18.19 1.16
C VAL A 44 1.68 -18.75 0.51
N ARG A 45 2.69 -17.91 0.24
CA ARG A 45 3.96 -18.33 -0.35
C ARG A 45 4.80 -19.04 0.71
N GLN A 46 5.12 -20.32 0.49
CA GLN A 46 5.73 -21.21 1.50
C GLN A 46 7.18 -20.85 1.82
N ASP A 47 7.94 -20.35 0.85
CA ASP A 47 9.35 -19.98 0.97
C ASP A 47 9.58 -18.49 1.31
N LEU A 48 8.51 -17.71 1.56
CA LEU A 48 8.60 -16.28 1.87
C LEU A 48 9.63 -15.98 2.98
N CYS A 49 9.50 -16.68 4.13
CA CYS A 49 10.40 -16.42 5.25
C CYS A 49 11.85 -16.82 4.96
N GLU A 50 12.07 -17.91 4.22
CA GLU A 50 13.41 -18.32 3.78
C GLU A 50 14.08 -17.27 2.90
N VAL A 51 13.34 -16.74 1.93
CA VAL A 51 13.81 -15.69 1.02
C VAL A 51 14.12 -14.41 1.79
N MET A 52 13.25 -14.02 2.73
CA MET A 52 13.43 -12.78 3.48
C MET A 52 14.52 -12.91 4.57
N GLU A 53 14.71 -14.08 5.15
CA GLU A 53 15.83 -14.36 6.05
C GLU A 53 17.18 -14.21 5.32
N TYR A 54 17.28 -14.71 4.10
CA TYR A 54 18.45 -14.48 3.25
C TYR A 54 18.65 -12.98 2.93
N ALA A 55 17.57 -12.29 2.55
CA ALA A 55 17.64 -10.87 2.21
C ALA A 55 18.11 -10.00 3.39
N THR A 56 17.69 -10.32 4.61
CA THR A 56 18.06 -9.53 5.80
C THR A 56 19.42 -9.94 6.37
N ASN A 57 19.63 -11.22 6.60
CA ASN A 57 20.82 -11.71 7.33
C ASN A 57 22.08 -11.67 6.46
N GLU A 58 21.97 -12.00 5.18
CA GLU A 58 23.12 -12.07 4.29
C GLU A 58 23.35 -10.80 3.48
N LEU A 59 22.27 -10.07 3.14
CA LEU A 59 22.36 -8.92 2.25
C LEU A 59 22.10 -7.58 2.93
N GLY A 60 21.53 -7.57 4.13
CA GLY A 60 21.31 -6.36 4.93
C GLY A 60 20.12 -5.49 4.50
N PHE A 61 19.14 -6.07 3.79
CA PHE A 61 17.89 -5.37 3.50
C PHE A 61 17.02 -5.21 4.75
N HIS A 62 16.21 -4.17 4.76
CA HIS A 62 15.05 -4.06 5.65
C HIS A 62 13.80 -4.56 4.94
N TRP A 63 12.84 -5.12 5.69
CA TRP A 63 11.61 -5.54 5.07
C TRP A 63 10.37 -5.44 5.98
N GLY A 64 9.24 -5.40 5.30
CA GLY A 64 7.93 -5.49 5.90
C GLY A 64 6.94 -6.11 4.92
N MET A 65 5.70 -6.30 5.36
CA MET A 65 4.66 -6.82 4.48
C MET A 65 3.30 -6.17 4.69
N THR A 66 2.45 -6.32 3.68
CA THR A 66 1.02 -6.02 3.76
C THR A 66 0.24 -7.32 3.65
N THR A 67 -0.58 -7.63 4.65
CA THR A 67 -1.32 -8.90 4.77
C THR A 67 -2.78 -8.69 5.13
N ASN A 68 -3.63 -9.66 4.80
CA ASN A 68 -4.99 -9.72 5.31
C ASN A 68 -5.07 -10.17 6.79
N GLY A 69 -3.97 -10.64 7.37
CA GLY A 69 -3.84 -11.00 8.78
C GLY A 69 -4.38 -12.37 9.19
N ILE A 70 -5.09 -13.09 8.31
CA ILE A 70 -5.70 -14.39 8.65
C ILE A 70 -4.65 -15.45 8.99
N LEU A 71 -3.55 -15.46 8.25
CA LEU A 71 -2.46 -16.44 8.42
C LEU A 71 -1.38 -16.02 9.43
N LEU A 72 -1.59 -14.94 10.19
CA LEU A 72 -0.69 -14.50 11.26
C LEU A 72 -0.84 -15.34 12.54
N ASN A 73 -0.84 -16.65 12.41
CA ASN A 73 -0.82 -17.57 13.56
C ASN A 73 0.59 -17.63 14.21
N GLU A 74 0.68 -18.22 15.39
CA GLU A 74 1.92 -18.31 16.18
C GLU A 74 3.09 -18.89 15.38
N LYS A 75 2.85 -19.95 14.60
CA LYS A 75 3.87 -20.58 13.75
C LYS A 75 4.44 -19.61 12.72
N ASN A 76 3.59 -18.81 12.07
CA ASN A 76 4.03 -17.84 11.09
C ASN A 76 4.67 -16.62 11.75
N ILE A 77 4.18 -16.18 12.91
CA ILE A 77 4.79 -15.11 13.72
C ILE A 77 6.24 -15.48 14.06
N GLU A 78 6.52 -16.71 14.53
CA GLU A 78 7.88 -17.17 14.82
C GLU A 78 8.78 -17.20 13.57
N LYS A 79 8.25 -17.58 12.41
CA LYS A 79 9.01 -17.53 11.16
C LYS A 79 9.34 -16.09 10.74
N LEU A 80 8.37 -15.18 10.86
CA LEU A 80 8.55 -13.75 10.55
C LEU A 80 9.59 -13.11 11.46
N LYS A 81 9.61 -13.49 12.75
CA LYS A 81 10.62 -13.06 13.71
C LYS A 81 12.03 -13.52 13.30
N LYS A 82 12.21 -14.79 12.91
CA LYS A 82 13.49 -15.31 12.41
C LYS A 82 13.96 -14.60 11.14
N ALA A 83 13.04 -14.26 10.27
CA ALA A 83 13.31 -13.51 9.04
C ALA A 83 13.51 -11.99 9.28
N ASN A 84 13.59 -11.54 10.53
CA ASN A 84 13.80 -10.13 10.91
C ASN A 84 12.80 -9.16 10.27
N MET A 85 11.51 -9.50 10.21
CA MET A 85 10.49 -8.58 9.73
C MET A 85 10.40 -7.36 10.65
N GLU A 86 10.47 -6.17 10.09
CA GLU A 86 10.48 -4.92 10.87
C GLU A 86 9.12 -4.23 10.92
N THR A 87 8.36 -4.27 9.82
CA THR A 87 7.10 -3.54 9.71
C THR A 87 6.00 -4.40 9.12
N ILE A 88 4.77 -4.17 9.55
CA ILE A 88 3.62 -4.88 9.00
C ILE A 88 2.43 -3.94 8.85
N SER A 89 1.70 -4.09 7.73
CA SER A 89 0.40 -3.46 7.53
C SER A 89 -0.68 -4.53 7.42
N ILE A 90 -1.66 -4.48 8.32
CA ILE A 90 -2.74 -5.47 8.42
C ILE A 90 -4.06 -4.82 8.01
N SER A 91 -4.86 -5.52 7.22
CA SER A 91 -6.12 -4.96 6.71
C SER A 91 -7.29 -5.24 7.66
N ILE A 92 -7.98 -4.18 8.12
CA ILE A 92 -9.28 -4.24 8.81
C ILE A 92 -10.18 -3.17 8.18
N ASP A 93 -11.28 -3.57 7.52
CA ASP A 93 -12.11 -2.67 6.72
C ASP A 93 -13.51 -2.42 7.32
N GLY A 94 -13.62 -2.44 8.62
CA GLY A 94 -14.86 -2.15 9.34
C GLY A 94 -14.91 -2.87 10.67
N LEU A 95 -15.98 -2.67 11.42
CA LEU A 95 -16.34 -3.52 12.55
C LEU A 95 -16.67 -4.93 12.05
N GLU A 96 -16.83 -5.88 12.95
CA GLU A 96 -16.93 -7.33 12.68
C GLU A 96 -17.80 -7.66 11.45
N GLU A 97 -19.08 -7.30 11.49
CA GLU A 97 -20.03 -7.62 10.43
C GLU A 97 -19.65 -6.96 9.09
N THR A 98 -19.29 -5.69 9.13
CA THR A 98 -18.90 -4.92 7.93
C THR A 98 -17.61 -5.45 7.31
N HIS A 99 -16.60 -5.75 8.14
CA HIS A 99 -15.35 -6.32 7.68
C HIS A 99 -15.56 -7.69 7.04
N ASP A 100 -16.25 -8.59 7.72
CA ASP A 100 -16.46 -9.97 7.25
C ASP A 100 -17.26 -9.98 5.95
N THR A 101 -18.30 -9.13 5.85
CA THR A 101 -19.09 -8.96 4.63
C THR A 101 -18.26 -8.40 3.49
N PHE A 102 -17.51 -7.32 3.70
CA PHE A 102 -16.68 -6.69 2.68
C PHE A 102 -15.55 -7.61 2.17
N ARG A 103 -14.95 -8.39 3.08
CA ARG A 103 -13.90 -9.37 2.73
C ARG A 103 -14.45 -10.69 2.23
N GLY A 104 -15.73 -10.99 2.43
CA GLY A 104 -16.38 -12.24 2.04
C GLY A 104 -15.88 -13.45 2.85
N VAL A 105 -15.41 -13.26 4.08
CA VAL A 105 -14.86 -14.32 4.94
C VAL A 105 -15.43 -14.18 6.35
N PRO A 106 -16.51 -14.89 6.67
CA PRO A 106 -17.11 -14.86 8.01
C PRO A 106 -16.11 -15.23 9.10
N GLY A 107 -16.10 -14.47 10.20
CA GLY A 107 -15.20 -14.66 11.35
C GLY A 107 -13.77 -14.15 11.15
N SER A 108 -13.44 -13.59 9.98
CA SER A 108 -12.10 -13.08 9.70
C SER A 108 -11.69 -11.94 10.64
N TYR A 109 -12.61 -11.06 11.01
CA TYR A 109 -12.36 -9.97 11.95
C TYR A 109 -11.83 -10.47 13.30
N LYS A 110 -12.49 -11.47 13.91
CA LYS A 110 -12.06 -12.07 15.17
C LYS A 110 -10.70 -12.73 15.07
N ILE A 111 -10.44 -13.45 13.98
CA ILE A 111 -9.14 -14.10 13.73
C ILE A 111 -8.05 -13.04 13.66
N ILE A 112 -8.27 -11.98 12.88
CA ILE A 112 -7.26 -10.94 12.63
C ILE A 112 -6.96 -10.15 13.90
N THR A 113 -7.99 -9.72 14.64
CA THR A 113 -7.79 -8.96 15.89
C THR A 113 -7.07 -9.79 16.96
N ASN A 114 -7.37 -11.09 17.05
CA ASN A 114 -6.64 -12.00 17.93
C ASN A 114 -5.17 -12.20 17.46
N ASN A 115 -4.93 -12.32 16.16
CA ASN A 115 -3.60 -12.44 15.61
C ASN A 115 -2.75 -11.17 15.83
N ILE A 116 -3.35 -9.98 15.78
CA ILE A 116 -2.67 -8.72 16.11
C ILE A 116 -2.22 -8.74 17.59
N LYS A 117 -3.06 -9.21 18.52
CA LYS A 117 -2.67 -9.34 19.93
C LYS A 117 -1.47 -10.27 20.11
N LYS A 118 -1.50 -11.43 19.48
CA LYS A 118 -0.37 -12.38 19.50
C LYS A 118 0.91 -11.78 18.91
N LEU A 119 0.78 -11.04 17.81
CA LEU A 119 1.92 -10.34 17.21
C LEU A 119 2.53 -9.28 18.14
N LYS A 120 1.68 -8.53 18.85
CA LYS A 120 2.12 -7.58 19.88
C LYS A 120 2.84 -8.28 21.04
N GLU A 121 2.30 -9.39 21.52
CA GLU A 121 2.90 -10.21 22.60
C GLU A 121 4.28 -10.75 22.18
N ALA A 122 4.47 -11.12 20.91
CA ALA A 122 5.75 -11.57 20.38
C ALA A 122 6.84 -10.50 20.34
N ASN A 123 6.48 -9.23 20.40
CA ASN A 123 7.30 -8.04 20.65
C ASN A 123 8.61 -7.96 19.84
N PHE A 124 8.55 -8.17 18.53
CA PHE A 124 9.72 -8.05 17.65
C PHE A 124 9.50 -7.05 16.49
N VAL A 125 8.26 -6.79 16.13
CA VAL A 125 7.92 -5.87 15.04
C VAL A 125 8.09 -4.43 15.51
N LYS A 126 8.86 -3.63 14.77
CA LYS A 126 9.13 -2.23 15.09
C LYS A 126 7.94 -1.31 14.86
N TYR A 127 7.06 -1.66 13.91
CA TYR A 127 5.93 -0.82 13.53
C TYR A 127 4.77 -1.64 12.98
N ILE A 128 3.66 -1.61 13.71
CA ILE A 128 2.42 -2.30 13.35
C ILE A 128 1.40 -1.26 12.90
N GLN A 129 1.02 -1.33 11.62
CA GLN A 129 -0.01 -0.49 11.03
C GLN A 129 -1.26 -1.31 10.72
N VAL A 130 -2.43 -0.77 11.01
CA VAL A 130 -3.68 -1.26 10.41
C VAL A 130 -4.06 -0.34 9.26
N THR A 131 -4.47 -0.91 8.14
CA THR A 131 -5.00 -0.16 7.00
C THR A 131 -6.48 -0.47 6.82
N THR A 132 -7.31 0.59 6.75
CA THR A 132 -8.74 0.51 6.48
C THR A 132 -9.08 1.21 5.17
N VAL A 133 -9.74 0.49 4.25
CA VAL A 133 -10.32 1.08 3.05
C VAL A 133 -11.74 1.57 3.40
N PHE A 134 -11.92 2.89 3.37
CA PHE A 134 -13.21 3.51 3.66
C PHE A 134 -14.09 3.56 2.41
N HIS A 135 -15.35 3.17 2.62
CA HIS A 135 -16.44 3.15 1.64
C HIS A 135 -17.77 3.48 2.35
N LYS A 136 -18.86 3.58 1.60
CA LYS A 136 -20.14 4.02 2.15
C LYS A 136 -20.64 3.20 3.34
N ASP A 137 -20.38 1.89 3.36
CA ASP A 137 -20.90 1.02 4.41
C ASP A 137 -20.10 1.12 5.73
N ASN A 138 -18.87 1.68 5.72
CA ASN A 138 -18.05 1.78 6.93
C ASN A 138 -17.68 3.21 7.35
N ILE A 139 -17.98 4.23 6.54
CA ILE A 139 -17.58 5.62 6.84
C ILE A 139 -18.15 6.13 8.18
N ASN A 140 -19.30 5.62 8.60
CA ASN A 140 -19.93 6.01 9.86
C ASN A 140 -19.34 5.27 11.08
N GLN A 141 -18.42 4.33 10.90
CA GLN A 141 -17.76 3.55 11.95
C GLN A 141 -16.43 4.15 12.44
N LEU A 142 -16.08 5.36 12.03
CA LEU A 142 -14.79 5.99 12.30
C LEU A 142 -14.43 6.05 13.79
N ASN A 143 -15.36 6.45 14.66
CA ASN A 143 -15.08 6.57 16.09
C ASN A 143 -14.94 5.22 16.78
N GLU A 144 -15.80 4.27 16.46
CA GLU A 144 -15.76 2.90 17.01
C GLU A 144 -14.48 2.20 16.56
N LEU A 145 -14.12 2.30 15.27
CA LEU A 145 -12.88 1.74 14.74
C LEU A 145 -11.65 2.38 15.41
N TYR A 146 -11.68 3.70 15.64
CA TYR A 146 -10.59 4.37 16.34
C TYR A 146 -10.34 3.78 17.73
N ASN A 147 -11.40 3.53 18.48
CA ASN A 147 -11.31 2.91 19.81
C ASN A 147 -10.76 1.48 19.72
N VAL A 148 -11.22 0.69 18.75
CA VAL A 148 -10.69 -0.65 18.49
C VAL A 148 -9.18 -0.59 18.18
N MET A 149 -8.72 0.35 17.36
CA MET A 149 -7.30 0.48 17.01
C MET A 149 -6.44 0.83 18.24
N ILE A 150 -6.97 1.67 19.15
CA ILE A 150 -6.30 1.98 20.42
C ILE A 150 -6.24 0.73 21.32
N GLU A 151 -7.35 -0.03 21.44
CA GLU A 151 -7.39 -1.27 22.24
C GLU A 151 -6.45 -2.34 21.71
N LEU A 152 -6.26 -2.43 20.39
CA LEU A 152 -5.30 -3.32 19.76
C LEU A 152 -3.85 -2.88 20.00
N GLY A 153 -3.62 -1.65 20.44
CA GLY A 153 -2.30 -1.10 20.75
C GLY A 153 -1.36 -1.02 19.55
N ILE A 154 -1.91 -0.79 18.35
CA ILE A 154 -1.12 -0.61 17.13
C ILE A 154 -0.45 0.76 17.09
N ASP A 155 0.62 0.89 16.30
CA ASP A 155 1.39 2.13 16.22
C ASP A 155 0.74 3.17 15.30
N SER A 156 0.08 2.70 14.22
CA SER A 156 -0.55 3.59 13.26
C SER A 156 -1.81 3.00 12.64
N TRP A 157 -2.79 3.86 12.40
CA TRP A 157 -3.95 3.55 11.60
C TRP A 157 -3.92 4.34 10.29
N ARG A 158 -3.80 3.62 9.18
CA ARG A 158 -3.81 4.19 7.84
C ARG A 158 -5.20 4.14 7.26
N LEU A 159 -5.78 5.31 7.02
CA LEU A 159 -7.08 5.48 6.41
C LEU A 159 -6.92 5.71 4.90
N VAL A 160 -7.66 4.98 4.10
CA VAL A 160 -7.62 5.07 2.63
C VAL A 160 -9.05 5.11 2.12
N SER A 161 -9.40 6.06 1.26
CA SER A 161 -10.68 6.00 0.55
C SER A 161 -10.60 4.99 -0.60
N MET A 162 -11.68 4.26 -0.83
CA MET A 162 -11.79 3.38 -2.00
C MET A 162 -11.57 4.17 -3.30
N ASP A 163 -10.72 3.64 -4.18
CA ASP A 163 -10.48 4.21 -5.50
C ASP A 163 -11.20 3.37 -6.58
N PRO A 164 -11.70 3.99 -7.67
CA PRO A 164 -12.39 3.30 -8.76
C PRO A 164 -11.40 2.50 -9.63
N ILE A 165 -10.82 1.42 -9.05
CA ILE A 165 -9.78 0.60 -9.68
C ILE A 165 -10.09 -0.88 -9.47
N GLY A 166 -9.89 -1.70 -10.49
CA GLY A 166 -10.15 -3.13 -10.43
C GLY A 166 -11.61 -3.42 -10.05
N ARG A 167 -11.84 -4.28 -9.07
CA ARG A 167 -13.21 -4.63 -8.62
C ARG A 167 -14.04 -3.46 -8.09
N ALA A 168 -13.40 -2.38 -7.64
CA ALA A 168 -14.11 -1.19 -7.19
C ALA A 168 -14.80 -0.45 -8.35
N ASN A 169 -14.33 -0.60 -9.59
CA ASN A 169 -15.03 -0.09 -10.78
C ASN A 169 -16.40 -0.74 -11.01
N GLU A 170 -16.56 -1.99 -10.57
CA GLU A 170 -17.82 -2.75 -10.68
C GLU A 170 -18.77 -2.41 -9.52
N ASN A 171 -18.27 -1.74 -8.47
CA ASN A 171 -18.96 -1.40 -7.23
C ASN A 171 -18.92 0.11 -6.94
N ASN A 172 -19.21 0.94 -7.94
CA ASN A 172 -19.14 2.41 -7.81
C ASN A 172 -20.09 2.98 -6.74
N ASN A 173 -21.16 2.24 -6.39
CA ASN A 173 -22.08 2.58 -5.30
C ASN A 173 -21.41 2.60 -3.92
N LEU A 174 -20.25 1.99 -3.75
CA LEU A 174 -19.48 2.00 -2.51
C LEU A 174 -18.50 3.19 -2.41
N LEU A 175 -18.24 3.89 -3.50
CA LEU A 175 -17.30 5.01 -3.50
C LEU A 175 -17.83 6.16 -2.65
N LEU A 176 -16.95 6.76 -1.84
CA LEU A 176 -17.26 7.96 -1.06
C LEU A 176 -17.48 9.16 -1.99
N ASP A 177 -18.50 9.95 -1.69
CA ASP A 177 -18.69 11.27 -2.30
C ASP A 177 -17.83 12.36 -1.62
N GLY A 178 -17.93 13.60 -2.08
CA GLY A 178 -17.14 14.71 -1.55
C GLY A 178 -17.46 15.03 -0.09
N LYS A 179 -18.71 14.87 0.34
CA LYS A 179 -19.12 15.07 1.74
C LYS A 179 -18.54 13.99 2.66
N GLU A 180 -18.61 12.74 2.24
CA GLU A 180 -18.07 11.60 2.98
C GLU A 180 -16.52 11.64 3.01
N LEU A 181 -15.89 12.11 1.95
CA LEU A 181 -14.44 12.36 1.94
C LEU A 181 -14.05 13.47 2.92
N ARG A 182 -14.80 14.57 2.97
CA ARG A 182 -14.59 15.62 4.00
C ARG A 182 -14.77 15.06 5.41
N GLN A 183 -15.81 14.26 5.65
CA GLN A 183 -16.02 13.59 6.94
C GLN A 183 -14.79 12.78 7.36
N LEU A 184 -14.21 11.99 6.45
CA LEU A 184 -13.01 11.20 6.69
C LEU A 184 -11.81 12.08 7.03
N LEU A 185 -11.58 13.14 6.26
CA LEU A 185 -10.44 14.05 6.46
C LEU A 185 -10.57 14.89 7.73
N ASP A 186 -11.77 15.39 8.03
CA ASP A 186 -12.05 16.13 9.26
C ASP A 186 -11.91 15.25 10.51
N PHE A 187 -12.27 13.98 10.40
CA PHE A 187 -12.00 13.01 11.46
C PHE A 187 -10.48 12.89 11.72
N ILE A 188 -9.66 12.69 10.69
CA ILE A 188 -8.20 12.61 10.83
C ILE A 188 -7.65 13.90 11.47
N LYS A 189 -8.07 15.06 10.97
CA LYS A 189 -7.72 16.36 11.50
C LYS A 189 -8.07 16.49 12.99
N SER A 190 -9.26 16.02 13.39
CA SER A 190 -9.71 16.07 14.80
C SER A 190 -8.84 15.25 15.76
N LYS A 191 -8.17 14.21 15.25
CA LYS A 191 -7.28 13.32 16.03
C LYS A 191 -5.81 13.69 15.95
N LYS A 192 -5.43 14.74 15.22
CA LYS A 192 -4.04 15.14 14.96
C LYS A 192 -3.18 15.29 16.24
N ASN A 193 -3.78 15.74 17.32
CA ASN A 193 -3.10 15.97 18.59
C ASN A 193 -3.22 14.79 19.57
N ASP A 194 -3.94 13.75 19.23
CA ASP A 194 -4.06 12.53 20.05
C ASP A 194 -2.84 11.64 19.81
N LYS A 195 -1.97 11.55 20.80
CA LYS A 195 -0.70 10.81 20.73
C LYS A 195 -0.85 9.30 20.96
N ARG A 196 -2.05 8.81 21.26
CA ARG A 196 -2.29 7.39 21.54
C ARG A 196 -2.19 6.53 20.28
N LEU A 197 -2.49 7.13 19.12
CA LEU A 197 -2.49 6.44 17.83
C LEU A 197 -2.13 7.42 16.71
N GLU A 198 -1.15 7.08 15.89
CA GLU A 198 -0.84 7.86 14.71
C GLU A 198 -1.86 7.59 13.61
N LEU A 199 -2.55 8.63 13.14
CA LEU A 199 -3.44 8.54 11.98
C LEU A 199 -2.71 9.02 10.74
N THR A 200 -2.81 8.25 9.65
CA THR A 200 -2.23 8.62 8.36
C THR A 200 -3.27 8.48 7.25
N TYR A 201 -3.36 9.48 6.38
CA TYR A 201 -4.16 9.35 5.18
C TYR A 201 -3.32 8.70 4.08
N GLY A 202 -3.84 7.62 3.50
CA GLY A 202 -3.17 6.87 2.43
C GLY A 202 -2.92 7.70 1.18
N CYS A 203 -2.60 7.06 0.08
CA CYS A 203 -2.09 7.74 -1.10
C CYS A 203 -3.06 7.84 -2.30
N PRO A 204 -4.35 8.25 -2.13
CA PRO A 204 -5.18 8.41 -3.30
C PRO A 204 -4.92 9.71 -4.07
N SER A 205 -4.60 10.85 -3.42
CA SER A 205 -4.46 12.11 -4.14
C SER A 205 -3.94 13.25 -3.26
N PHE A 206 -3.62 14.38 -3.89
CA PHE A 206 -3.43 15.68 -3.25
C PHE A 206 -4.78 16.25 -2.81
N LEU A 207 -4.82 16.85 -1.62
CA LEU A 207 -6.05 17.28 -0.95
C LEU A 207 -6.26 18.81 -0.96
N GLY A 208 -5.33 19.55 -1.55
CA GLY A 208 -5.21 20.99 -1.35
C GLY A 208 -4.35 21.34 -0.13
N LEU A 209 -3.69 22.47 -0.18
CA LEU A 209 -2.70 22.88 0.82
C LEU A 209 -3.26 22.89 2.25
N ASP A 210 -4.53 23.25 2.41
CA ASP A 210 -5.17 23.35 3.73
C ASP A 210 -5.36 21.97 4.40
N TYR A 211 -5.84 20.96 3.66
CA TYR A 211 -5.96 19.62 4.22
C TYR A 211 -4.61 18.92 4.33
N GLU A 212 -3.70 19.10 3.35
CA GLU A 212 -2.40 18.41 3.38
C GLU A 212 -1.65 18.62 4.69
N LYS A 213 -1.54 19.86 5.16
CA LYS A 213 -0.86 20.21 6.43
C LYS A 213 -1.57 19.69 7.68
N GLU A 214 -2.88 19.42 7.59
CA GLU A 214 -3.69 18.97 8.73
C GLU A 214 -3.74 17.45 8.87
N VAL A 215 -3.67 16.69 7.76
CA VAL A 215 -3.87 15.24 7.75
C VAL A 215 -2.61 14.45 7.41
N ARG A 216 -1.51 15.11 7.01
CA ARG A 216 -0.23 14.46 6.69
C ARG A 216 0.95 15.18 7.35
N LYS A 217 2.02 14.42 7.59
CA LYS A 217 3.31 15.00 8.05
C LYS A 217 4.04 15.74 6.94
N TYR A 218 3.89 15.30 5.70
CA TYR A 218 4.55 15.86 4.50
C TYR A 218 3.52 15.99 3.39
N TYR A 219 3.67 17.00 2.55
CA TYR A 219 2.82 17.16 1.37
C TYR A 219 2.88 15.92 0.48
N PHE A 220 1.73 15.58 -0.07
CA PHE A 220 1.62 14.44 -0.95
C PHE A 220 2.39 14.65 -2.25
N TYR A 221 3.12 13.62 -2.65
CA TYR A 221 3.54 13.44 -4.03
C TYR A 221 3.56 11.95 -4.36
N CYS A 222 3.22 11.61 -5.60
CA CYS A 222 3.23 10.22 -6.02
C CYS A 222 4.66 9.73 -6.21
N ARG A 223 5.05 8.72 -5.45
CA ARG A 223 6.42 8.17 -5.38
C ARG A 223 6.74 7.16 -6.46
N THR A 224 5.76 6.80 -7.31
CA THR A 224 5.89 5.83 -8.40
C THR A 224 7.05 6.19 -9.32
N GLY A 225 8.02 5.28 -9.47
CA GLY A 225 9.22 5.48 -10.29
C GLY A 225 10.23 6.52 -9.78
N ILE A 226 9.96 7.18 -8.65
CA ILE A 226 10.85 8.16 -8.02
C ILE A 226 11.68 7.49 -6.92
N ASN A 227 11.03 6.84 -5.96
CA ASN A 227 11.66 6.05 -4.91
C ASN A 227 10.88 4.75 -4.61
N ILE A 228 9.94 4.38 -5.47
CA ILE A 228 9.22 3.11 -5.45
C ILE A 228 9.35 2.45 -6.82
N ALA A 229 9.79 1.21 -6.82
CA ALA A 229 9.70 0.26 -7.92
C ALA A 229 9.15 -1.06 -7.40
N SER A 230 8.68 -1.91 -8.28
CA SER A 230 8.17 -3.23 -7.94
C SER A 230 8.82 -4.30 -8.80
N ILE A 231 9.03 -5.47 -8.23
CA ILE A 231 9.32 -6.70 -8.95
C ILE A 231 8.04 -7.52 -8.83
N LEU A 232 7.41 -7.80 -9.98
CA LEU A 232 6.18 -8.59 -9.99
C LEU A 232 6.49 -10.08 -9.86
N TYR A 233 5.46 -10.89 -9.63
CA TYR A 233 5.59 -12.32 -9.41
C TYR A 233 6.37 -13.07 -10.52
N ASP A 234 6.31 -12.61 -11.75
CA ASP A 234 6.97 -13.17 -12.94
C ASP A 234 8.31 -12.48 -13.28
N GLY A 235 8.79 -11.61 -12.40
CA GLY A 235 10.06 -10.92 -12.53
C GLY A 235 10.00 -9.61 -13.29
N ASP A 236 8.84 -9.16 -13.76
CA ASP A 236 8.72 -7.86 -14.42
C ASP A 236 9.08 -6.73 -13.44
N LEU A 237 9.95 -5.84 -13.90
CA LEU A 237 10.30 -4.60 -13.22
C LEU A 237 9.23 -3.56 -13.51
N PHE A 238 8.45 -3.22 -12.49
CA PHE A 238 7.22 -2.47 -12.62
C PHE A 238 7.22 -1.21 -11.76
N VAL A 239 6.38 -0.26 -12.09
CA VAL A 239 6.44 1.08 -11.50
C VAL A 239 5.81 1.15 -10.10
N CYS A 240 4.65 0.53 -9.90
CA CYS A 240 3.95 0.49 -8.62
C CYS A 240 2.83 -0.56 -8.65
N PRO A 241 2.64 -1.39 -7.62
CA PRO A 241 1.64 -2.46 -7.63
C PRO A 241 0.20 -1.97 -7.68
N ASN A 242 -0.06 -0.69 -7.40
CA ASN A 242 -1.39 -0.09 -7.47
C ASN A 242 -1.78 0.40 -8.88
N VAL A 243 -0.83 0.43 -9.81
CA VAL A 243 -1.09 0.87 -11.19
C VAL A 243 -1.57 -0.31 -12.03
N PRO A 244 -2.50 -0.14 -12.98
CA PRO A 244 -2.90 -1.21 -13.89
C PRO A 244 -1.71 -1.80 -14.64
N ARG A 245 -1.67 -3.14 -14.75
CA ARG A 245 -0.58 -3.81 -15.46
C ARG A 245 -0.78 -3.67 -16.98
N ILE A 246 -0.15 -2.66 -17.54
CA ILE A 246 -0.07 -2.42 -18.97
C ILE A 246 1.41 -2.41 -19.41
N GLU A 247 1.67 -2.76 -20.66
CA GLU A 247 3.02 -2.92 -21.20
C GLU A 247 3.92 -1.69 -21.01
N ARG A 248 3.37 -0.50 -21.19
CA ARG A 248 4.07 0.78 -20.96
C ARG A 248 4.74 0.88 -19.58
N PHE A 249 4.19 0.22 -18.54
CA PHE A 249 4.69 0.32 -17.17
C PHE A 249 5.65 -0.80 -16.79
N ILE A 250 5.88 -1.77 -17.69
CA ILE A 250 6.92 -2.80 -17.55
C ILE A 250 8.22 -2.20 -18.06
N GLN A 251 9.20 -2.05 -17.17
CA GLN A 251 10.46 -1.37 -17.48
C GLN A 251 11.58 -2.35 -17.84
N GLY A 252 11.37 -3.64 -17.62
CA GLY A 252 12.30 -4.73 -17.86
C GLY A 252 11.85 -5.98 -17.12
N ASN A 253 12.74 -6.99 -17.05
CA ASN A 253 12.48 -8.20 -16.29
C ASN A 253 13.75 -8.63 -15.56
N ILE A 254 13.67 -8.91 -14.24
CA ILE A 254 14.81 -9.22 -13.37
C ILE A 254 15.61 -10.46 -13.79
N ARG A 255 14.99 -11.37 -14.59
CA ARG A 255 15.68 -12.53 -15.15
C ARG A 255 16.67 -12.19 -16.26
N LYS A 256 16.51 -11.02 -16.89
CA LYS A 256 17.26 -10.60 -18.09
C LYS A 256 18.01 -9.29 -17.89
N ASP A 257 17.48 -8.43 -17.05
CA ASP A 257 17.94 -7.06 -16.90
C ASP A 257 18.61 -6.83 -15.53
N ASN A 258 19.59 -5.96 -15.51
CA ASN A 258 20.14 -5.47 -14.25
C ASN A 258 19.21 -4.40 -13.65
N PHE A 259 18.76 -4.62 -12.42
CA PHE A 259 17.80 -3.73 -11.75
C PHE A 259 18.32 -2.28 -11.65
N LYS A 260 19.58 -2.09 -11.25
CA LYS A 260 20.18 -0.73 -11.12
C LYS A 260 20.22 0.00 -12.44
N TYR A 261 20.60 -0.69 -13.51
CA TYR A 261 20.59 -0.10 -14.86
C TYR A 261 19.16 0.31 -15.27
N VAL A 262 18.18 -0.58 -15.09
CA VAL A 262 16.77 -0.29 -15.41
C VAL A 262 16.27 0.88 -14.58
N TRP A 263 16.53 0.88 -13.28
CA TRP A 263 16.13 1.96 -12.36
C TRP A 263 16.69 3.32 -12.78
N ASP A 264 17.95 3.39 -13.15
CA ASP A 264 18.59 4.62 -13.52
C ASP A 264 18.16 5.14 -14.91
N ASN A 265 17.87 4.24 -15.85
CA ASN A 265 17.70 4.58 -17.25
C ASN A 265 16.26 4.51 -17.76
N LYS A 266 15.44 3.56 -17.29
CA LYS A 266 14.09 3.33 -17.81
C LYS A 266 13.02 4.10 -17.03
N TYR A 267 13.20 4.34 -15.74
CA TYR A 267 12.24 5.06 -14.91
C TYR A 267 12.26 6.59 -15.07
N LYS A 268 13.01 7.13 -16.02
CA LYS A 268 13.16 8.60 -16.23
C LYS A 268 11.83 9.29 -16.53
N GLU A 269 10.96 8.67 -17.30
CA GLU A 269 9.64 9.26 -17.63
C GLU A 269 8.77 9.49 -16.40
N PHE A 270 8.84 8.59 -15.38
CA PHE A 270 8.06 8.71 -14.13
C PHE A 270 8.57 9.80 -13.21
N ARG A 271 9.77 10.33 -13.45
CA ARG A 271 10.39 11.44 -12.73
C ARG A 271 10.09 12.80 -13.38
N ASN A 272 9.37 12.79 -14.50
CA ASN A 272 8.94 14.03 -15.17
C ASN A 272 7.72 14.62 -14.43
N LYS A 273 7.77 15.93 -14.16
CA LYS A 273 6.66 16.65 -13.51
C LYS A 273 5.36 16.62 -14.32
N ASN A 274 5.44 16.52 -15.65
CA ASN A 274 4.27 16.51 -16.55
C ASN A 274 3.82 15.10 -16.93
N ARG A 275 4.24 14.07 -16.21
CA ARG A 275 3.92 12.66 -16.51
C ARG A 275 2.42 12.33 -16.49
N THR A 276 1.65 13.13 -15.76
CA THR A 276 0.19 13.00 -15.57
C THR A 276 -0.45 14.38 -15.64
N LYS A 277 -0.61 14.93 -16.85
CA LYS A 277 -1.17 16.26 -17.07
C LYS A 277 -2.26 16.20 -18.14
N CYS A 278 -3.50 16.50 -17.75
CA CYS A 278 -4.62 16.69 -18.66
C CYS A 278 -4.94 18.20 -18.83
N GLU A 279 -5.93 18.51 -19.66
CA GLU A 279 -6.34 19.88 -19.91
C GLU A 279 -6.85 20.58 -18.64
N GLU A 280 -7.69 19.90 -17.84
CA GLU A 280 -8.18 20.43 -16.56
C GLU A 280 -7.03 20.72 -15.60
N CYS A 281 -6.08 19.79 -15.47
CA CYS A 281 -4.89 19.95 -14.63
C CYS A 281 -4.04 21.17 -15.06
N SER A 282 -3.97 21.46 -16.35
CA SER A 282 -3.19 22.58 -16.86
C SER A 282 -3.75 23.96 -16.49
N LYS A 283 -5.02 24.02 -16.17
CA LYS A 283 -5.76 25.23 -15.73
C LYS A 283 -5.94 25.29 -14.21
N CYS A 284 -5.52 24.24 -13.47
CA CYS A 284 -5.72 24.14 -12.04
C CYS A 284 -4.68 24.94 -11.26
N GLU A 285 -5.11 25.79 -10.34
CA GLU A 285 -4.26 26.58 -9.45
C GLU A 285 -3.35 25.72 -8.54
N GLN A 286 -3.77 24.48 -8.27
CA GLN A 286 -3.04 23.53 -7.42
C GLN A 286 -2.02 22.70 -8.18
N TRP A 287 -1.86 22.91 -9.50
CA TRP A 287 -1.00 22.07 -10.34
C TRP A 287 0.44 21.94 -9.83
N GLU A 288 1.06 23.03 -9.41
CA GLU A 288 2.47 23.05 -8.98
C GLU A 288 2.73 22.17 -7.75
N TYR A 289 1.70 21.96 -6.93
CA TYR A 289 1.77 21.13 -5.72
C TYR A 289 1.28 19.71 -5.97
N CYS A 290 0.21 19.55 -6.72
CA CYS A 290 -0.48 18.29 -6.98
C CYS A 290 0.27 17.41 -7.98
N LEU A 291 0.79 17.99 -9.06
CA LEU A 291 1.46 17.29 -10.18
C LEU A 291 0.63 16.12 -10.74
N GLY A 292 -0.71 16.26 -10.77
CA GLY A 292 -1.63 15.24 -11.25
C GLY A 292 -2.00 14.15 -10.22
N GLY A 293 -1.63 14.30 -8.97
CA GLY A 293 -2.02 13.35 -7.91
C GLY A 293 -1.37 11.98 -8.04
N SER A 294 -2.11 10.93 -7.67
CA SER A 294 -1.63 9.55 -7.71
C SER A 294 -1.66 8.95 -9.10
N PHE A 295 -0.58 8.30 -9.48
CA PHE A 295 -0.46 7.67 -10.80
C PHE A 295 -1.53 6.60 -11.05
N HIS A 296 -1.96 5.86 -10.04
CA HIS A 296 -2.98 4.82 -10.15
C HIS A 296 -4.43 5.35 -10.31
N THR A 297 -4.67 6.65 -10.08
CA THR A 297 -5.99 7.27 -10.29
C THR A 297 -6.18 7.83 -11.71
N TRP A 298 -5.27 7.53 -12.62
CA TRP A 298 -5.33 7.97 -14.02
C TRP A 298 -5.82 6.87 -14.95
N ASN A 299 -6.67 7.26 -15.89
CA ASN A 299 -6.93 6.50 -17.11
C ASN A 299 -5.88 6.90 -18.16
N PHE A 300 -4.94 6.01 -18.39
CA PHE A 300 -3.85 6.27 -19.35
C PHE A 300 -4.24 6.08 -20.80
N THR A 301 -5.43 5.54 -21.09
CA THR A 301 -5.97 5.43 -22.45
C THR A 301 -6.48 6.80 -22.90
N ASP A 302 -7.26 7.45 -22.05
CA ASP A 302 -7.91 8.71 -22.39
C ASP A 302 -7.15 9.94 -21.86
N ASN A 303 -6.06 9.70 -21.12
CA ASN A 303 -5.25 10.70 -20.43
C ASN A 303 -6.08 11.60 -19.50
N GLU A 304 -6.97 10.97 -18.74
CA GLU A 304 -7.86 11.63 -17.79
C GLU A 304 -7.62 11.14 -16.36
N GLN A 305 -7.92 11.98 -15.39
CA GLN A 305 -7.87 11.61 -13.98
C GLN A 305 -9.23 11.06 -13.53
N ASN A 306 -9.31 9.76 -13.23
CA ASN A 306 -10.55 9.11 -12.76
C ASN A 306 -11.03 9.61 -11.40
N LYS A 307 -10.13 10.15 -10.58
CA LYS A 307 -10.46 10.65 -9.24
C LYS A 307 -9.56 11.81 -8.85
N CYS A 308 -10.12 12.99 -8.75
CA CYS A 308 -9.46 14.16 -8.18
C CYS A 308 -10.09 14.49 -6.81
N VAL A 309 -9.42 14.09 -5.72
CA VAL A 309 -9.97 14.32 -4.37
C VAL A 309 -10.08 15.80 -4.04
N TYR A 310 -9.09 16.62 -4.45
CA TYR A 310 -9.16 18.08 -4.28
C TYR A 310 -10.44 18.66 -4.85
N LYS A 311 -10.82 18.31 -6.07
CA LYS A 311 -12.05 18.76 -6.71
C LYS A 311 -13.28 18.28 -5.93
N MET A 312 -13.35 17.00 -5.62
CA MET A 312 -14.49 16.39 -4.91
C MET A 312 -14.77 17.00 -3.54
N ILE A 313 -13.73 17.40 -2.80
CA ILE A 313 -13.91 18.00 -1.46
C ILE A 313 -14.17 19.51 -1.50
N ASN A 314 -14.04 20.17 -2.64
CA ASN A 314 -14.29 21.61 -2.80
C ASN A 314 -15.55 21.92 -3.62
N GLU A 315 -16.19 20.91 -4.19
CA GLU A 315 -17.54 20.98 -4.77
C GLU A 315 -18.59 20.68 -3.68
#